data_4976bc096741fc2670466736247e1368
#
_entry.id   4976bc096741fc2670466736247e1368
#
_cell.length_a   1.000
_cell.length_b   1.000
_cell.length_c   1.000
_cell.angle_alpha   90.00
_cell.angle_beta   90.00
_cell.angle_gamma   90.00
#
_symmetry.space_group_name_H-M   'P 1'
#
loop_
_entity.id
_entity.type
_entity.pdbx_description
1 polymer ?
#
loop_
_entity_poly.entity_id
_entity_poly.type
_entity_poly.pdbx_seq_one_letter_code
_entity_poly.pdbx_strand_id
1 'polypeptide(L)'
;MNQSTSVNQDKNMRKVALTALAGTSIEWYDFFLYGAAAALIFPTAFFGEVPETTALILSLLTFAAGFIARPIGGIIFGHFGDRVGRKKTLIAALMLMGISSTLIGLLPTYAMIGVTAPILLTLLRFAQGLAIGGQWGGAMLLVTESAPPNQRGYYGAFAQAGAPIGVILANLALIVTSALVSEEFFNTWGWRIPFLASAVLILISMYIPVSYTHLTLPTMDSV
;
A
#
# COMPACT_ATOMS: atom_id res chain seq x y z
N MET A 1 36.60 17.44 12.16
CA MET A 1 35.34 17.06 11.44
C MET A 1 34.20 17.80 12.10
N ASN A 2 33.56 18.76 11.38
CA ASN A 2 32.67 19.77 11.97
C ASN A 2 31.36 19.16 12.53
N GLN A 3 31.02 19.51 13.78
CA GLN A 3 29.74 19.17 14.42
C GLN A 3 28.50 19.59 13.59
N SER A 4 28.60 20.64 12.79
CA SER A 4 27.54 21.13 11.90
C SER A 4 27.22 20.15 10.74
N THR A 5 28.20 19.39 10.24
CA THR A 5 28.00 18.39 9.17
C THR A 5 27.31 17.14 9.70
N SER A 6 27.61 16.68 10.90
CA SER A 6 26.98 15.52 11.53
C SER A 6 25.51 15.78 11.88
N VAL A 7 25.19 16.97 12.39
CA VAL A 7 23.81 17.39 12.73
C VAL A 7 22.92 17.49 11.48
N ASN A 8 23.46 17.97 10.36
CA ASN A 8 22.71 18.01 9.10
C ASN A 8 22.50 16.61 8.50
N GLN A 9 23.46 15.72 8.65
CA GLN A 9 23.37 14.33 8.16
C GLN A 9 22.31 13.55 8.94
N ASP A 10 22.24 13.70 10.26
CA ASP A 10 21.20 13.10 11.11
C ASP A 10 19.79 13.61 10.79
N LYS A 11 19.64 14.92 10.56
CA LYS A 11 18.35 15.51 10.17
C LYS A 11 17.86 14.95 8.82
N ASN A 12 18.75 14.78 7.85
CA ASN A 12 18.40 14.22 6.55
C ASN A 12 18.02 12.73 6.66
N MET A 13 18.75 11.94 7.46
CA MET A 13 18.42 10.54 7.68
C MET A 13 17.07 10.34 8.39
N ARG A 14 16.75 11.17 9.39
CA ARG A 14 15.42 11.13 10.03
C ARG A 14 14.29 11.43 9.05
N LYS A 15 14.49 12.37 8.13
CA LYS A 15 13.50 12.65 7.07
C LYS A 15 13.32 11.45 6.15
N VAL A 16 14.40 10.82 5.68
CA VAL A 16 14.35 9.61 4.85
C VAL A 16 13.60 8.48 5.57
N ALA A 17 13.94 8.24 6.84
CA ALA A 17 13.29 7.21 7.66
C ALA A 17 11.80 7.46 7.88
N LEU A 18 11.41 8.71 8.18
CA LEU A 18 9.99 9.10 8.34
C LEU A 18 9.21 8.99 7.02
N THR A 19 9.84 9.33 5.90
CA THR A 19 9.24 9.15 4.57
C THR A 19 9.00 7.67 4.27
N ALA A 20 9.97 6.81 4.56
CA ALA A 20 9.82 5.37 4.39
C ALA A 20 8.73 4.82 5.32
N LEU A 21 8.69 5.26 6.59
CA LEU A 21 7.64 4.90 7.54
C LEU A 21 6.25 5.28 7.02
N ALA A 22 6.08 6.52 6.54
CA ALA A 22 4.80 6.98 6.01
C ALA A 22 4.37 6.16 4.77
N GLY A 23 5.29 5.94 3.83
CA GLY A 23 5.04 5.14 2.63
C GLY A 23 4.63 3.71 2.96
N THR A 24 5.40 3.03 3.78
CA THR A 24 5.09 1.65 4.19
C THR A 24 3.81 1.57 5.03
N SER A 25 3.50 2.57 5.86
CA SER A 25 2.24 2.62 6.63
C SER A 25 1.03 2.68 5.71
N ILE A 26 1.09 3.42 4.60
CA ILE A 26 0.01 3.53 3.61
C ILE A 26 -0.15 2.21 2.84
N GLU A 27 0.96 1.57 2.44
CA GLU A 27 0.91 0.24 1.81
C GLU A 27 0.24 -0.81 2.71
N TRP A 28 0.66 -0.86 3.98
CA TRP A 28 0.09 -1.80 4.94
C TRP A 28 -1.34 -1.46 5.31
N TYR A 29 -1.71 -0.18 5.33
CA TYR A 29 -3.09 0.25 5.50
C TYR A 29 -4.00 -0.36 4.41
N ASP A 30 -3.67 -0.20 3.13
CA ASP A 30 -4.45 -0.76 2.03
C ASP A 30 -4.51 -2.29 2.08
N PHE A 31 -3.40 -2.92 2.45
CA PHE A 31 -3.32 -4.35 2.57
C PHE A 31 -4.25 -4.90 3.66
N PHE A 32 -4.21 -4.33 4.86
CA PHE A 32 -5.03 -4.77 5.99
C PHE A 32 -6.49 -4.33 5.85
N LEU A 33 -6.75 -3.18 5.24
CA LEU A 33 -8.09 -2.74 4.91
C LEU A 33 -8.80 -3.75 4.01
N TYR A 34 -8.12 -4.21 2.95
CA TYR A 34 -8.67 -5.26 2.09
C TYR A 34 -8.88 -6.56 2.86
N GLY A 35 -7.92 -6.99 3.68
CA GLY A 35 -8.03 -8.21 4.48
C GLY A 35 -9.22 -8.18 5.42
N ALA A 36 -9.45 -7.08 6.13
CA ALA A 36 -10.60 -6.90 6.99
C ALA A 36 -11.92 -6.87 6.20
N ALA A 37 -11.95 -6.16 5.07
CA ALA A 37 -13.12 -6.13 4.20
C ALA A 37 -13.42 -7.51 3.59
N ALA A 38 -12.40 -8.28 3.20
CA ALA A 38 -12.57 -9.65 2.68
C ALA A 38 -13.16 -10.61 3.72
N ALA A 39 -12.90 -10.37 5.01
CA ALA A 39 -13.48 -11.19 6.07
C ALA A 39 -14.89 -10.75 6.48
N LEU A 40 -15.18 -9.43 6.48
CA LEU A 40 -16.38 -8.87 7.13
C LEU A 40 -17.43 -8.35 6.14
N ILE A 41 -17.04 -7.91 4.94
CA ILE A 41 -17.89 -7.13 4.03
C ILE A 41 -18.08 -7.84 2.69
N PHE A 42 -16.99 -8.28 2.06
CA PHE A 42 -17.02 -8.82 0.71
C PHE A 42 -17.81 -10.12 0.55
N PRO A 43 -17.93 -11.01 1.57
CA PRO A 43 -18.79 -12.17 1.46
C PRO A 43 -20.22 -11.81 1.08
N THR A 44 -20.80 -10.81 1.73
CA THR A 44 -22.16 -10.34 1.45
C THR A 44 -22.25 -9.45 0.23
N ALA A 45 -21.27 -8.55 0.02
CA ALA A 45 -21.30 -7.57 -1.06
C ALA A 45 -21.04 -8.18 -2.45
N PHE A 46 -20.18 -9.20 -2.54
CA PHE A 46 -19.72 -9.77 -3.81
C PHE A 46 -20.04 -11.26 -4.01
N PHE A 47 -20.47 -11.96 -2.96
CA PHE A 47 -20.73 -13.41 -2.99
C PHE A 47 -22.07 -13.79 -2.31
N GLY A 48 -23.02 -12.86 -2.23
CA GLY A 48 -24.26 -13.03 -1.46
C GLY A 48 -25.21 -14.11 -1.96
N GLU A 49 -24.99 -14.72 -3.13
CA GLU A 49 -25.85 -15.79 -3.66
C GLU A 49 -25.38 -17.23 -3.33
N VAL A 50 -24.24 -17.35 -2.64
CA VAL A 50 -23.75 -18.67 -2.20
C VAL A 50 -23.85 -18.80 -0.68
N PRO A 51 -23.80 -20.02 -0.11
CA PRO A 51 -23.79 -20.20 1.34
C PRO A 51 -22.71 -19.38 2.03
N GLU A 52 -22.99 -18.84 3.21
CA GLU A 52 -22.13 -17.89 3.95
C GLU A 52 -20.68 -18.36 4.08
N THR A 53 -20.47 -19.62 4.46
CA THR A 53 -19.13 -20.21 4.56
C THR A 53 -18.40 -20.21 3.21
N THR A 54 -19.12 -20.52 2.11
CA THR A 54 -18.56 -20.51 0.76
C THR A 54 -18.23 -19.07 0.34
N ALA A 55 -19.12 -18.12 0.61
CA ALA A 55 -18.89 -16.70 0.35
C ALA A 55 -17.63 -16.18 1.06
N LEU A 56 -17.45 -16.54 2.33
CA LEU A 56 -16.26 -16.19 3.09
C LEU A 56 -14.99 -16.79 2.48
N ILE A 57 -15.01 -18.08 2.12
CA ILE A 57 -13.85 -18.75 1.50
C ILE A 57 -13.50 -18.07 0.16
N LEU A 58 -14.49 -17.84 -0.70
CA LEU A 58 -14.28 -17.19 -2.00
C LEU A 58 -13.72 -15.76 -1.83
N SER A 59 -14.25 -15.01 -0.88
CA SER A 59 -13.76 -13.68 -0.55
C SER A 59 -12.29 -13.71 -0.09
N LEU A 60 -11.92 -14.62 0.80
CA LEU A 60 -10.54 -14.80 1.25
C LEU A 60 -9.62 -15.31 0.13
N LEU A 61 -10.14 -16.08 -0.84
CA LEU A 61 -9.37 -16.46 -2.03
C LEU A 61 -9.04 -15.25 -2.91
N THR A 62 -9.90 -14.23 -2.99
CA THR A 62 -9.53 -12.97 -3.68
C THR A 62 -8.36 -12.29 -2.99
N PHE A 63 -8.32 -12.33 -1.65
CA PHE A 63 -7.18 -11.82 -0.87
C PHE A 63 -5.90 -12.59 -1.16
N ALA A 64 -6.00 -13.94 -1.25
CA ALA A 64 -4.87 -14.81 -1.61
C ALA A 64 -4.32 -14.53 -3.01
N ALA A 65 -5.15 -14.13 -3.99
CA ALA A 65 -4.72 -13.75 -5.33
C ALA A 65 -3.69 -12.61 -5.30
N GLY A 66 -3.81 -11.67 -4.35
CA GLY A 66 -2.83 -10.62 -4.14
C GLY A 66 -1.45 -11.14 -3.70
N PHE A 67 -1.39 -12.22 -2.92
CA PHE A 67 -0.11 -12.84 -2.53
C PHE A 67 0.58 -13.53 -3.70
N ILE A 68 -0.20 -14.22 -4.55
CA ILE A 68 0.34 -14.88 -5.75
C ILE A 68 0.90 -13.84 -6.74
N ALA A 69 0.30 -12.66 -6.81
CA ALA A 69 0.74 -11.58 -7.67
C ALA A 69 2.08 -10.95 -7.23
N ARG A 70 2.43 -10.98 -5.92
CA ARG A 70 3.64 -10.32 -5.40
C ARG A 70 4.95 -10.79 -6.05
N PRO A 71 5.28 -12.10 -6.13
CA PRO A 71 6.48 -12.55 -6.79
C PRO A 71 6.54 -12.11 -8.26
N ILE A 72 5.39 -12.16 -8.96
CA ILE A 72 5.28 -11.73 -10.35
C ILE A 72 5.56 -10.22 -10.46
N GLY A 73 4.99 -9.43 -9.56
CA GLY A 73 5.24 -7.99 -9.44
C GLY A 73 6.70 -7.67 -9.18
N GLY A 74 7.35 -8.41 -8.27
CA GLY A 74 8.78 -8.27 -8.00
C GLY A 74 9.65 -8.47 -9.24
N ILE A 75 9.35 -9.48 -10.06
CA ILE A 75 10.07 -9.74 -11.32
C ILE A 75 9.80 -8.60 -12.33
N ILE A 76 8.54 -8.23 -12.54
CA ILE A 76 8.15 -7.20 -13.52
C ILE A 76 8.76 -5.86 -13.14
N PHE A 77 8.49 -5.37 -11.93
CA PHE A 77 8.95 -4.05 -11.49
C PHE A 77 10.48 -4.02 -11.26
N GLY A 78 11.09 -5.14 -10.86
CA GLY A 78 12.54 -5.27 -10.80
C GLY A 78 13.19 -5.08 -12.18
N HIS A 79 12.72 -5.83 -13.17
CA HIS A 79 13.21 -5.74 -14.55
C HIS A 79 13.06 -4.33 -15.15
N PHE A 80 11.87 -3.72 -14.98
CA PHE A 80 11.65 -2.35 -15.47
C PHE A 80 12.41 -1.31 -14.65
N GLY A 81 12.63 -1.55 -13.34
CA GLY A 81 13.44 -0.69 -12.49
C GLY A 81 14.87 -0.54 -12.96
N ASP A 82 15.47 -1.63 -13.45
CA ASP A 82 16.84 -1.62 -13.97
C ASP A 82 16.94 -0.98 -15.36
N ARG A 83 15.88 -1.03 -16.19
CA ARG A 83 15.87 -0.49 -17.54
C ARG A 83 15.40 0.97 -17.66
N VAL A 84 14.32 1.31 -16.96
CA VAL A 84 13.64 2.62 -17.10
C VAL A 84 14.00 3.56 -15.95
N GLY A 85 14.59 3.00 -14.90
CA GLY A 85 15.01 3.71 -13.69
C GLY A 85 14.07 3.45 -12.49
N ARG A 86 14.68 3.19 -11.33
CA ARG A 86 14.01 2.79 -10.08
C ARG A 86 12.92 3.77 -9.63
N LYS A 87 13.17 5.10 -9.78
CA LYS A 87 12.19 6.13 -9.41
C LYS A 87 10.89 6.05 -10.20
N LYS A 88 10.98 5.94 -11.53
CA LYS A 88 9.80 5.89 -12.41
C LYS A 88 9.00 4.62 -12.14
N THR A 89 9.68 3.52 -11.93
CA THR A 89 9.08 2.21 -11.64
C THR A 89 8.36 2.21 -10.29
N LEU A 90 8.95 2.84 -9.25
CA LEU A 90 8.30 3.00 -7.95
C LEU A 90 7.02 3.85 -8.05
N ILE A 91 7.07 4.96 -8.78
CA ILE A 91 5.89 5.80 -9.01
C ILE A 91 4.79 5.02 -9.75
N ALA A 92 5.14 4.24 -10.77
CA ALA A 92 4.18 3.41 -11.50
C ALA A 92 3.53 2.36 -10.59
N ALA A 93 4.29 1.72 -9.71
CA ALA A 93 3.77 0.76 -8.73
C ALA A 93 2.84 1.44 -7.71
N LEU A 94 3.21 2.61 -7.17
CA LEU A 94 2.34 3.40 -6.27
C LEU A 94 1.04 3.81 -6.96
N MET A 95 1.11 4.26 -8.21
CA MET A 95 -0.08 4.59 -9.00
C MET A 95 -0.98 3.39 -9.23
N LEU A 96 -0.41 2.24 -9.60
CA LEU A 96 -1.16 1.01 -9.80
C LEU A 96 -1.89 0.59 -8.52
N MET A 97 -1.22 0.67 -7.36
CA MET A 97 -1.82 0.37 -6.06
C MET A 97 -2.98 1.32 -5.76
N GLY A 98 -2.77 2.63 -5.90
CA GLY A 98 -3.77 3.63 -5.59
C GLY A 98 -5.00 3.59 -6.47
N ILE A 99 -4.80 3.43 -7.76
CA ILE A 99 -5.89 3.28 -8.72
C ILE A 99 -6.69 2.02 -8.41
N SER A 100 -6.02 0.89 -8.13
CA SER A 100 -6.69 -0.36 -7.80
C SER A 100 -7.50 -0.25 -6.51
N SER A 101 -6.96 0.36 -5.44
CA SER A 101 -7.67 0.58 -4.17
C SER A 101 -8.89 1.47 -4.36
N THR A 102 -8.74 2.56 -5.10
CA THR A 102 -9.84 3.48 -5.40
C THR A 102 -10.95 2.78 -6.19
N LEU A 103 -10.58 2.00 -7.21
CA LEU A 103 -11.54 1.25 -8.02
C LEU A 103 -12.24 0.16 -7.21
N ILE A 104 -11.60 -0.47 -6.23
CA ILE A 104 -12.27 -1.39 -5.30
C ILE A 104 -13.34 -0.66 -4.50
N GLY A 105 -13.06 0.54 -4.00
CA GLY A 105 -14.04 1.38 -3.31
C GLY A 105 -15.22 1.83 -4.20
N LEU A 106 -15.02 1.91 -5.50
CA LEU A 106 -16.05 2.29 -6.48
C LEU A 106 -16.75 1.08 -7.12
N LEU A 107 -16.29 -0.14 -6.83
CA LEU A 107 -16.77 -1.34 -7.52
C LEU A 107 -18.26 -1.60 -7.24
N PRO A 108 -19.10 -1.82 -8.27
CA PRO A 108 -20.46 -2.26 -8.08
C PRO A 108 -20.54 -3.64 -7.41
N THR A 109 -21.54 -3.85 -6.57
CA THR A 109 -21.76 -5.11 -5.87
C THR A 109 -22.32 -6.20 -6.78
N TYR A 110 -22.37 -7.44 -6.29
CA TYR A 110 -22.98 -8.57 -7.02
C TYR A 110 -24.43 -8.29 -7.43
N ALA A 111 -25.21 -7.63 -6.57
CA ALA A 111 -26.59 -7.29 -6.87
C ALA A 111 -26.74 -6.38 -8.11
N MET A 112 -25.69 -5.61 -8.47
CA MET A 112 -25.73 -4.68 -9.61
C MET A 112 -25.21 -5.30 -10.91
N ILE A 113 -24.11 -6.06 -10.86
CA ILE A 113 -23.41 -6.56 -12.05
C ILE A 113 -23.14 -8.08 -12.04
N GLY A 114 -23.76 -8.80 -11.08
CA GLY A 114 -23.66 -10.26 -10.99
C GLY A 114 -22.22 -10.76 -10.83
N VAL A 115 -21.92 -11.88 -11.48
CA VAL A 115 -20.61 -12.58 -11.41
C VAL A 115 -19.43 -11.71 -11.84
N THR A 116 -19.67 -10.64 -12.60
CA THR A 116 -18.60 -9.71 -13.02
C THR A 116 -17.97 -8.98 -11.81
N ALA A 117 -18.75 -8.75 -10.74
CA ALA A 117 -18.26 -8.06 -9.55
C ALA A 117 -17.09 -8.79 -8.85
N PRO A 118 -17.19 -10.08 -8.47
CA PRO A 118 -16.09 -10.79 -7.85
C PRO A 118 -14.90 -11.02 -8.80
N ILE A 119 -15.13 -11.12 -10.10
CA ILE A 119 -14.05 -11.21 -11.10
C ILE A 119 -13.22 -9.91 -11.10
N LEU A 120 -13.90 -8.75 -11.20
CA LEU A 120 -13.22 -7.44 -11.17
C LEU A 120 -12.52 -7.21 -9.83
N LEU A 121 -13.15 -7.58 -8.71
CA LEU A 121 -12.52 -7.51 -7.38
C LEU A 121 -11.20 -8.30 -7.35
N THR A 122 -11.21 -9.53 -7.86
CA THR A 122 -10.02 -10.39 -7.91
C THR A 122 -8.93 -9.81 -8.79
N LEU A 123 -9.28 -9.26 -9.97
CA LEU A 123 -8.33 -8.62 -10.88
C LEU A 123 -7.71 -7.37 -10.27
N LEU A 124 -8.50 -6.54 -9.61
CA LEU A 124 -8.00 -5.36 -8.91
C LEU A 124 -7.09 -5.73 -7.74
N ARG A 125 -7.44 -6.79 -7.00
CA ARG A 125 -6.58 -7.32 -5.94
C ARG A 125 -5.27 -7.89 -6.48
N PHE A 126 -5.32 -8.59 -7.60
CA PHE A 126 -4.12 -9.06 -8.29
C PHE A 126 -3.21 -7.89 -8.71
N ALA A 127 -3.79 -6.82 -9.29
CA ALA A 127 -3.06 -5.60 -9.64
C ALA A 127 -2.40 -4.92 -8.43
N GLN A 128 -3.10 -4.84 -7.27
CA GLN A 128 -2.50 -4.38 -6.02
C GLN A 128 -1.33 -5.26 -5.59
N GLY A 129 -1.48 -6.58 -5.69
CA GLY A 129 -0.41 -7.54 -5.36
C GLY A 129 0.85 -7.34 -6.23
N LEU A 130 0.68 -7.12 -7.53
CA LEU A 130 1.79 -6.78 -8.43
C LEU A 130 2.52 -5.51 -7.97
N ALA A 131 1.77 -4.46 -7.62
CA ALA A 131 2.32 -3.20 -7.16
C ALA A 131 3.17 -3.37 -5.89
N ILE A 132 2.63 -4.05 -4.88
CA ILE A 132 3.31 -4.32 -3.60
C ILE A 132 4.60 -5.11 -3.83
N GLY A 133 4.60 -6.11 -4.72
CA GLY A 133 5.78 -6.91 -5.04
C GLY A 133 6.95 -6.06 -5.56
N GLY A 134 6.64 -4.97 -6.29
CA GLY A 134 7.66 -4.05 -6.81
C GLY A 134 8.19 -3.02 -5.81
N GLN A 135 7.46 -2.75 -4.74
CA GLN A 135 7.76 -1.66 -3.81
C GLN A 135 8.60 -2.08 -2.61
N TRP A 136 8.34 -3.28 -2.07
CA TRP A 136 8.85 -3.68 -0.76
C TRP A 136 10.38 -3.71 -0.67
N GLY A 137 11.06 -4.20 -1.71
CA GLY A 137 12.52 -4.19 -1.77
C GLY A 137 13.12 -2.78 -1.84
N GLY A 138 12.48 -1.87 -2.58
CA GLY A 138 12.98 -0.51 -2.84
C GLY A 138 13.01 0.39 -1.61
N ALA A 139 11.95 0.38 -0.80
CA ALA A 139 11.86 1.21 0.41
C ALA A 139 12.90 0.80 1.47
N MET A 140 13.07 -0.52 1.66
CA MET A 140 14.03 -1.06 2.62
C MET A 140 15.47 -0.78 2.21
N LEU A 141 15.80 -0.99 0.93
CA LEU A 141 17.12 -0.70 0.37
C LEU A 141 17.44 0.79 0.48
N LEU A 142 16.51 1.67 0.13
CA LEU A 142 16.72 3.12 0.20
C LEU A 142 17.15 3.56 1.60
N VAL A 143 16.46 3.08 2.64
CA VAL A 143 16.75 3.44 4.03
C VAL A 143 18.08 2.84 4.49
N THR A 144 18.33 1.56 4.21
CA THR A 144 19.52 0.87 4.71
C THR A 144 20.80 1.29 3.98
N GLU A 145 20.72 1.60 2.68
CA GLU A 145 21.86 2.12 1.91
C GLU A 145 22.19 3.57 2.26
N SER A 146 21.17 4.39 2.57
CA SER A 146 21.38 5.79 2.97
C SER A 146 21.85 5.94 4.41
N ALA A 147 21.67 4.92 5.26
CA ALA A 147 22.01 4.99 6.68
C ALA A 147 23.50 4.71 6.95
N PRO A 148 24.11 5.39 7.95
CA PRO A 148 25.45 5.05 8.42
C PRO A 148 25.56 3.57 8.80
N PRO A 149 26.69 2.89 8.54
CA PRO A 149 26.85 1.45 8.77
C PRO A 149 26.46 0.97 10.18
N ASN A 150 26.74 1.78 11.20
CA ASN A 150 26.43 1.53 12.60
C ASN A 150 24.97 1.80 13.00
N GLN A 151 24.17 2.40 12.12
CA GLN A 151 22.76 2.78 12.39
C GLN A 151 21.76 2.18 11.39
N ARG A 152 22.20 1.31 10.49
CA ARG A 152 21.35 0.69 9.47
C ARG A 152 20.16 -0.06 10.07
N GLY A 153 20.37 -0.79 11.17
CA GLY A 153 19.29 -1.49 11.88
C GLY A 153 18.27 -0.53 12.50
N TYR A 154 18.74 0.57 13.11
CA TYR A 154 17.87 1.58 13.71
C TYR A 154 16.97 2.26 12.65
N TYR A 155 17.53 2.74 11.56
CA TYR A 155 16.74 3.40 10.51
C TYR A 155 15.90 2.40 9.71
N GLY A 156 16.36 1.17 9.49
CA GLY A 156 15.59 0.09 8.87
C GLY A 156 14.33 -0.28 9.67
N ALA A 157 14.38 -0.16 11.00
CA ALA A 157 13.23 -0.39 11.86
C ALA A 157 12.06 0.57 11.58
N PHE A 158 12.31 1.78 11.11
CA PHE A 158 11.24 2.72 10.73
C PHE A 158 10.41 2.18 9.55
N ALA A 159 11.05 1.61 8.53
CA ALA A 159 10.33 1.01 7.42
C ALA A 159 9.46 -0.19 7.86
N GLN A 160 9.93 -0.98 8.83
CA GLN A 160 9.16 -2.11 9.38
C GLN A 160 8.03 -1.67 10.31
N ALA A 161 8.19 -0.56 11.03
CA ALA A 161 7.15 0.00 11.89
C ALA A 161 5.89 0.45 11.12
N GLY A 162 5.97 0.59 9.80
CA GLY A 162 4.83 0.85 8.93
C GLY A 162 3.75 -0.22 9.01
N ALA A 163 4.12 -1.50 9.17
CA ALA A 163 3.15 -2.59 9.24
C ALA A 163 2.18 -2.47 10.44
N PRO A 164 2.63 -2.39 11.71
CA PRO A 164 1.71 -2.22 12.83
C PRO A 164 0.92 -0.91 12.76
N ILE A 165 1.51 0.17 12.24
CA ILE A 165 0.79 1.44 12.05
C ILE A 165 -0.31 1.26 10.99
N GLY A 166 -0.03 0.60 9.87
CA GLY A 166 -1.00 0.32 8.82
C GLY A 166 -2.19 -0.51 9.31
N VAL A 167 -1.92 -1.55 10.13
CA VAL A 167 -2.98 -2.36 10.77
C VAL A 167 -3.88 -1.49 11.64
N ILE A 168 -3.30 -0.66 12.50
CA ILE A 168 -4.07 0.21 13.40
C ILE A 168 -4.91 1.18 12.57
N LEU A 169 -4.33 1.84 11.58
CA LEU A 169 -5.04 2.82 10.74
C LEU A 169 -6.17 2.17 9.95
N ALA A 170 -5.98 0.98 9.37
CA ALA A 170 -7.00 0.27 8.61
C ALA A 170 -8.21 -0.11 9.49
N ASN A 171 -7.94 -0.67 10.67
CA ASN A 171 -9.00 -1.03 11.61
C ASN A 171 -9.71 0.21 12.15
N LEU A 172 -8.97 1.26 12.53
CA LEU A 172 -9.56 2.52 12.97
C LEU A 172 -10.45 3.15 11.88
N ALA A 173 -10.03 3.13 10.62
CA ALA A 173 -10.84 3.64 9.52
C ALA A 173 -12.17 2.92 9.39
N LEU A 174 -12.19 1.58 9.49
CA LEU A 174 -13.42 0.79 9.48
C LEU A 174 -14.28 1.04 10.72
N ILE A 175 -13.69 1.02 11.90
CA ILE A 175 -14.40 1.26 13.19
C ILE A 175 -15.01 2.66 13.20
N VAL A 176 -14.25 3.68 12.87
CA VAL A 176 -14.74 5.07 12.85
C VAL A 176 -15.86 5.23 11.82
N THR A 177 -15.69 4.68 10.63
CA THR A 177 -16.72 4.74 9.59
C THR A 177 -17.98 4.02 10.05
N SER A 178 -17.89 2.82 10.61
CA SER A 178 -19.06 2.07 11.10
C SER A 178 -19.75 2.75 12.29
N ALA A 179 -19.02 3.48 13.13
CA ALA A 179 -19.56 4.21 14.26
C ALA A 179 -20.25 5.54 13.87
N LEU A 180 -19.84 6.15 12.76
CA LEU A 180 -20.36 7.45 12.31
C LEU A 180 -21.59 7.35 11.41
N VAL A 181 -21.87 6.16 10.85
CA VAL A 181 -22.99 5.94 9.93
C VAL A 181 -23.92 4.84 10.46
N SER A 182 -25.17 4.79 9.96
CA SER A 182 -26.07 3.68 10.29
C SER A 182 -25.54 2.34 9.76
N GLU A 183 -25.86 1.25 10.41
CA GLU A 183 -25.47 -0.09 10.01
C GLU A 183 -25.92 -0.41 8.57
N GLU A 184 -27.14 -0.01 8.20
CA GLU A 184 -27.68 -0.17 6.87
C GLU A 184 -26.86 0.60 5.83
N PHE A 185 -26.49 1.85 6.11
CA PHE A 185 -25.66 2.65 5.22
C PHE A 185 -24.23 2.08 5.15
N PHE A 186 -23.65 1.61 6.27
CA PHE A 186 -22.34 0.98 6.28
C PHE A 186 -22.30 -0.24 5.37
N ASN A 187 -23.27 -1.14 5.47
CA ASN A 187 -23.34 -2.37 4.71
C ASN A 187 -23.61 -2.14 3.21
N THR A 188 -24.31 -1.06 2.85
CA THR A 188 -24.60 -0.73 1.44
C THR A 188 -23.52 0.10 0.78
N TRP A 189 -23.03 1.14 1.42
CA TRP A 189 -22.11 2.11 0.82
C TRP A 189 -20.94 2.52 1.73
N GLY A 190 -21.17 2.63 3.03
CA GLY A 190 -20.20 3.23 3.97
C GLY A 190 -18.84 2.55 4.00
N TRP A 191 -18.77 1.24 3.81
CA TRP A 191 -17.52 0.48 3.75
C TRP A 191 -16.55 0.93 2.64
N ARG A 192 -17.04 1.67 1.64
CA ARG A 192 -16.25 2.24 0.56
C ARG A 192 -15.41 3.43 0.99
N ILE A 193 -15.83 4.15 2.03
CA ILE A 193 -15.17 5.38 2.50
C ILE A 193 -13.69 5.14 2.82
N PRO A 194 -13.27 4.11 3.59
CA PRO A 194 -11.87 3.83 3.84
C PRO A 194 -11.06 3.54 2.58
N PHE A 195 -11.63 2.88 1.58
CA PHE A 195 -10.96 2.63 0.30
C PHE A 195 -10.79 3.91 -0.54
N LEU A 196 -11.78 4.79 -0.52
CA LEU A 196 -11.68 6.08 -1.19
C LEU A 196 -10.72 7.03 -0.47
N ALA A 197 -10.61 6.93 0.87
CA ALA A 197 -9.63 7.67 1.64
C ALA A 197 -8.19 7.24 1.30
N SER A 198 -7.95 5.98 0.90
CA SER A 198 -6.62 5.54 0.45
C SER A 198 -6.14 6.27 -0.79
N ALA A 199 -7.04 6.72 -1.68
CA ALA A 199 -6.67 7.56 -2.81
C ALA A 199 -5.96 8.86 -2.37
N VAL A 200 -6.46 9.51 -1.33
CA VAL A 200 -5.86 10.73 -0.77
C VAL A 200 -4.51 10.41 -0.12
N LEU A 201 -4.43 9.31 0.64
CA LEU A 201 -3.19 8.88 1.29
C LEU A 201 -2.09 8.58 0.26
N ILE A 202 -2.44 7.96 -0.87
CA ILE A 202 -1.50 7.66 -1.95
C ILE A 202 -1.04 8.93 -2.66
N LEU A 203 -1.92 9.89 -2.92
CA LEU A 203 -1.53 11.19 -3.45
C LEU A 203 -0.54 11.91 -2.53
N ILE A 204 -0.76 11.86 -1.21
CA ILE A 204 0.17 12.37 -0.21
C ILE A 204 1.50 11.60 -0.28
N SER A 205 1.46 10.27 -0.36
CA SER A 205 2.65 9.41 -0.46
C SER A 205 3.46 9.70 -1.73
N MET A 206 2.83 10.07 -2.84
CA MET A 206 3.51 10.46 -4.07
C MET A 206 4.14 11.86 -3.99
N TYR A 207 3.50 12.79 -3.30
CA TYR A 207 4.02 14.14 -3.14
C TYR A 207 5.31 14.17 -2.29
N ILE A 208 5.36 13.36 -1.25
CA ILE A 208 6.51 13.28 -0.34
C ILE A 208 7.82 12.89 -1.06
N PRO A 209 7.94 11.76 -1.80
CA PRO A 209 9.18 11.40 -2.51
C PRO A 209 9.57 12.38 -3.61
N VAL A 210 8.60 12.95 -4.33
CA VAL A 210 8.88 13.93 -5.39
C VAL A 210 9.54 15.19 -4.82
N SER A 211 9.10 15.64 -3.63
CA SER A 211 9.68 16.82 -2.95
C SER A 211 11.10 16.57 -2.45
N TYR A 212 11.47 15.32 -2.09
CA TYR A 212 12.80 14.98 -1.54
C TYR A 212 13.84 14.61 -2.61
N THR A 213 13.46 14.27 -3.82
CA THR A 213 14.41 13.97 -4.91
C THR A 213 15.11 15.23 -5.48
N HIS A 214 14.70 16.42 -5.06
CA HIS A 214 15.47 17.65 -5.28
C HIS A 214 16.60 17.87 -4.24
N LEU A 215 16.68 17.08 -3.18
CA LEU A 215 17.81 17.02 -2.29
C LEU A 215 18.79 15.98 -2.86
N THR A 216 19.65 16.46 -3.73
CA THR A 216 20.79 15.79 -4.38
C THR A 216 21.32 14.59 -3.60
N LEU A 217 21.09 13.39 -4.14
CA LEU A 217 22.06 12.30 -3.98
C LEU A 217 23.35 12.81 -4.63
N PRO A 218 24.53 12.72 -3.98
CA PRO A 218 25.79 12.93 -4.67
C PRO A 218 25.79 11.98 -5.86
N THR A 219 25.87 12.53 -7.07
CA THR A 219 26.14 11.75 -8.27
C THR A 219 27.43 10.98 -8.01
N MET A 220 27.32 9.64 -7.99
CA MET A 220 28.50 8.77 -8.10
C MET A 220 29.00 8.81 -9.57
N ASP A 221 29.28 10.03 -10.04
CA ASP A 221 30.02 10.28 -11.26
C ASP A 221 31.41 10.78 -10.85
N SER A 222 32.24 9.87 -10.38
CA SER A 222 33.70 9.97 -10.43
C SER A 222 34.36 8.80 -9.68
N VAL A 223 34.48 7.64 -10.31
CA VAL A 223 35.69 6.81 -10.25
C VAL A 223 35.81 6.12 -11.59
#